data_e873758e5e0886491f89acd891b28d29
#
_entry.id   e873758e5e0886491f89acd891b28d29
#
_cell.length_a   1.000
_cell.length_b   1.000
_cell.length_c   1.000
_cell.angle_alpha   90.00
_cell.angle_beta   90.00
_cell.angle_gamma   90.00
#
_symmetry.space_group_name_H-M   'P 1'
#
loop_
_entity.id
_entity.type
_entity.pdbx_description
1 polymer ?
#
loop_
_entity_poly.entity_id
_entity_poly.type
_entity_poly.pdbx_seq_one_letter_code
_entity_poly.pdbx_strand_id
1 'polypeptide(L)'
;MLIIRSLAFNLAFYLSLVVQMIFWTPFYFLSPRHRAWFVPKFWSRTSMWLYDKIAGTRSEITGSENLPEGSFILAPKHQSFWDAIAFFPYLDDALYILKRELTWIPFFGWYIMKMRMIPVDRGSRSKALKAVVAATRQEMARNPRQLIIYPEGTRRPPGAEPSYKYGIVELYTQLGVPVVPVAHVAGLYWPRRKFMRYPGTIKARFLPPIPPGLDKEEFMQRLIGETETACDELLVE
;
A
#
# COMPACT_ATOMS: atom_id res chain seq x y z
N MET A 1 0.23 -17.25 25.57
CA MET A 1 -0.11 -15.81 25.44
C MET A 1 -0.13 -15.30 23.97
N LEU A 2 0.84 -15.66 23.11
CA LEU A 2 0.90 -15.20 21.72
C LEU A 2 -0.36 -15.57 20.88
N ILE A 3 -0.82 -16.83 20.97
CA ILE A 3 -2.04 -17.30 20.27
C ILE A 3 -3.26 -16.48 20.66
N ILE A 4 -3.46 -16.24 21.96
CA ILE A 4 -4.61 -15.49 22.47
C ILE A 4 -4.57 -14.05 21.98
N ARG A 5 -3.41 -13.37 22.03
CA ARG A 5 -3.24 -12.02 21.52
C ARG A 5 -3.47 -11.95 20.00
N SER A 6 -2.97 -12.94 19.26
CA SER A 6 -3.19 -13.04 17.81
C SER A 6 -4.67 -13.23 17.48
N LEU A 7 -5.38 -14.08 18.21
CA LEU A 7 -6.82 -14.29 18.05
C LEU A 7 -7.60 -13.01 18.36
N ALA A 8 -7.33 -12.40 19.52
CA ALA A 8 -7.98 -11.17 19.93
C ALA A 8 -7.76 -10.04 18.93
N PHE A 9 -6.53 -9.88 18.44
CA PHE A 9 -6.21 -8.87 17.41
C PHE A 9 -6.96 -9.16 16.10
N ASN A 10 -6.89 -10.39 15.58
CA ASN A 10 -7.56 -10.72 14.33
C ASN A 10 -9.07 -10.48 14.43
N LEU A 11 -9.70 -10.88 15.54
CA LEU A 11 -11.12 -10.61 15.77
C LEU A 11 -11.42 -9.11 15.84
N ALA A 12 -10.67 -8.36 16.65
CA ALA A 12 -10.85 -6.92 16.80
C ALA A 12 -10.61 -6.17 15.46
N PHE A 13 -9.62 -6.58 14.68
CA PHE A 13 -9.30 -6.01 13.37
C PHE A 13 -10.47 -6.17 12.38
N TYR A 14 -10.98 -7.38 12.18
CA TYR A 14 -12.09 -7.61 11.25
C TYR A 14 -13.42 -7.03 11.77
N LEU A 15 -13.67 -7.11 13.08
CA LEU A 15 -14.86 -6.48 13.69
C LEU A 15 -14.80 -4.95 13.51
N SER A 16 -13.65 -4.33 13.79
CA SER A 16 -13.43 -2.89 13.57
C SER A 16 -13.65 -2.50 12.11
N LEU A 17 -13.15 -3.29 11.14
CA LEU A 17 -13.40 -3.05 9.72
C LEU A 17 -14.90 -3.04 9.40
N VAL A 18 -15.63 -4.07 9.83
CA VAL A 18 -17.07 -4.21 9.53
C VAL A 18 -17.87 -3.10 10.22
N VAL A 19 -17.63 -2.87 11.51
CA VAL A 19 -18.34 -1.84 12.30
C VAL A 19 -18.09 -0.44 11.70
N GLN A 20 -16.84 -0.09 11.40
CA GLN A 20 -16.52 1.21 10.84
C GLN A 20 -17.07 1.35 9.41
N MET A 21 -17.00 0.31 8.60
CA MET A 21 -17.56 0.32 7.26
C MET A 21 -19.08 0.57 7.29
N ILE A 22 -19.83 -0.07 8.18
CA ILE A 22 -21.27 0.16 8.34
C ILE A 22 -21.54 1.56 8.89
N PHE A 23 -20.88 1.93 9.99
CA PHE A 23 -21.10 3.20 10.68
C PHE A 23 -20.78 4.43 9.78
N TRP A 24 -19.66 4.38 9.04
CA TRP A 24 -19.24 5.47 8.20
C TRP A 24 -19.89 5.51 6.82
N THR A 25 -20.66 4.47 6.43
CA THR A 25 -21.29 4.40 5.10
C THR A 25 -22.11 5.64 4.73
N PRO A 26 -23.00 6.19 5.58
CA PRO A 26 -23.74 7.39 5.21
C PRO A 26 -22.83 8.59 4.94
N PHE A 27 -21.90 8.87 5.85
CA PHE A 27 -20.93 9.95 5.69
C PHE A 27 -20.07 9.74 4.43
N TYR A 28 -19.57 8.53 4.23
CA TYR A 28 -18.70 8.18 3.12
C TYR A 28 -19.37 8.44 1.77
N PHE A 29 -20.62 8.03 1.58
CA PHE A 29 -21.32 8.18 0.31
C PHE A 29 -21.92 9.57 0.09
N LEU A 30 -22.33 10.26 1.14
CA LEU A 30 -22.86 11.62 1.06
C LEU A 30 -21.76 12.69 0.91
N SER A 31 -20.54 12.40 1.39
CA SER A 31 -19.41 13.33 1.30
C SER A 31 -18.77 13.35 -0.09
N PRO A 32 -18.19 14.48 -0.54
CA PRO A 32 -17.29 14.50 -1.69
C PRO A 32 -16.12 13.54 -1.50
N ARG A 33 -15.56 12.99 -2.60
CA ARG A 33 -14.51 11.97 -2.58
C ARG A 33 -13.29 12.36 -1.73
N HIS A 34 -12.82 13.60 -1.83
CA HIS A 34 -11.67 14.08 -1.06
C HIS A 34 -11.90 14.04 0.46
N ARG A 35 -13.12 14.35 0.93
CA ARG A 35 -13.47 14.24 2.35
C ARG A 35 -13.71 12.80 2.79
N ALA A 36 -14.21 11.96 1.90
CA ALA A 36 -14.46 10.55 2.19
C ALA A 36 -13.16 9.77 2.51
N TRP A 37 -11.97 10.29 2.14
CA TRP A 37 -10.67 9.75 2.53
C TRP A 37 -10.44 9.72 4.06
N PHE A 38 -11.19 10.51 4.82
CA PHE A 38 -11.18 10.41 6.27
C PHE A 38 -11.45 8.97 6.74
N VAL A 39 -12.39 8.26 6.12
CA VAL A 39 -12.82 6.92 6.56
C VAL A 39 -11.70 5.88 6.44
N PRO A 40 -11.06 5.64 5.28
CA PRO A 40 -9.94 4.71 5.21
C PRO A 40 -8.73 5.15 6.04
N LYS A 41 -8.45 6.46 6.16
CA LYS A 41 -7.38 6.95 7.05
C LYS A 41 -7.68 6.67 8.52
N PHE A 42 -8.93 6.88 8.95
CA PHE A 42 -9.37 6.59 10.31
C PHE A 42 -9.28 5.09 10.61
N TRP A 43 -9.77 4.25 9.69
CA TRP A 43 -9.66 2.80 9.84
C TRP A 43 -8.21 2.32 9.90
N SER A 44 -7.32 2.87 9.08
CA SER A 44 -5.89 2.57 9.15
C SER A 44 -5.31 2.89 10.54
N ARG A 45 -5.55 4.11 11.05
CA ARG A 45 -5.06 4.52 12.38
C ARG A 45 -5.61 3.63 13.49
N THR A 46 -6.91 3.32 13.46
CA THR A 46 -7.54 2.42 14.41
C THR A 46 -6.92 1.02 14.34
N SER A 47 -6.66 0.51 13.13
CA SER A 47 -6.03 -0.80 12.94
C SER A 47 -4.62 -0.86 13.50
N MET A 48 -3.81 0.21 13.30
CA MET A 48 -2.47 0.30 13.86
C MET A 48 -2.51 0.40 15.40
N TRP A 49 -3.46 1.17 15.93
CA TRP A 49 -3.67 1.27 17.37
C TRP A 49 -4.09 -0.07 18.00
N LEU A 50 -5.03 -0.81 17.38
CA LEU A 50 -5.40 -2.15 17.83
C LEU A 50 -4.21 -3.11 17.78
N TYR A 51 -3.36 -2.98 16.74
CA TYR A 51 -2.18 -3.81 16.58
C TYR A 51 -1.16 -3.55 17.69
N ASP A 52 -0.92 -2.29 18.04
CA ASP A 52 -0.08 -1.93 19.18
C ASP A 52 -0.66 -2.45 20.51
N LYS A 53 -1.93 -2.16 20.80
CA LYS A 53 -2.51 -2.46 22.11
C LYS A 53 -2.78 -3.95 22.34
N ILE A 54 -3.18 -4.69 21.31
CA ILE A 54 -3.56 -6.11 21.45
C ILE A 54 -2.39 -7.03 21.09
N ALA A 55 -1.80 -6.86 19.92
CA ALA A 55 -0.69 -7.71 19.50
C ALA A 55 0.67 -7.29 20.10
N GLY A 56 0.80 -6.02 20.54
CA GLY A 56 2.05 -5.46 21.06
C GLY A 56 3.04 -5.11 19.96
N THR A 57 2.52 -4.72 18.79
CA THR A 57 3.35 -4.40 17.63
C THR A 57 3.15 -2.94 17.26
N ARG A 58 4.18 -2.15 17.45
CA ARG A 58 4.22 -0.74 17.06
C ARG A 58 4.63 -0.57 15.59
N SER A 59 4.32 0.59 15.06
CA SER A 59 4.74 0.99 13.72
C SER A 59 5.56 2.27 13.81
N GLU A 60 6.79 2.23 13.34
CA GLU A 60 7.70 3.39 13.23
C GLU A 60 7.94 3.64 11.74
N ILE A 61 7.36 4.73 11.24
CA ILE A 61 7.43 5.10 9.82
C ILE A 61 8.17 6.44 9.74
N THR A 62 9.29 6.44 9.04
CA THR A 62 10.19 7.59 8.88
C THR A 62 10.30 8.03 7.41
N GLY A 63 10.91 9.18 7.16
CA GLY A 63 11.17 9.66 5.81
C GLY A 63 9.95 10.27 5.11
N SER A 64 8.88 10.62 5.84
CA SER A 64 7.67 11.22 5.25
C SER A 64 7.95 12.56 4.55
N GLU A 65 9.01 13.24 4.89
CA GLU A 65 9.54 14.44 4.24
C GLU A 65 10.02 14.20 2.80
N ASN A 66 10.26 12.94 2.44
CA ASN A 66 10.63 12.54 1.07
C ASN A 66 9.42 12.41 0.13
N LEU A 67 8.20 12.51 0.64
CA LEU A 67 7.00 12.41 -0.19
C LEU A 67 6.83 13.68 -1.03
N PRO A 68 6.84 13.58 -2.38
CA PRO A 68 6.64 14.73 -3.24
C PRO A 68 5.23 15.30 -3.12
N GLU A 69 5.08 16.58 -3.38
CA GLU A 69 3.76 17.16 -3.61
C GLU A 69 3.17 16.66 -4.93
N GLY A 70 1.85 16.54 -4.99
CA GLY A 70 1.15 16.19 -6.21
C GLY A 70 1.07 14.70 -6.52
N SER A 71 1.29 14.35 -7.79
CA SER A 71 1.21 12.95 -8.25
C SER A 71 2.58 12.28 -8.19
N PHE A 72 2.61 11.09 -7.61
CA PHE A 72 3.79 10.22 -7.60
C PHE A 72 3.39 8.75 -7.51
N ILE A 73 4.35 7.87 -7.71
CA ILE A 73 4.21 6.43 -7.48
C ILE A 73 4.85 6.09 -6.14
N LEU A 74 4.09 5.49 -5.23
CA LEU A 74 4.63 4.87 -4.02
C LEU A 74 4.91 3.40 -4.33
N ALA A 75 6.15 2.97 -4.12
CA ALA A 75 6.64 1.64 -4.48
C ALA A 75 7.14 0.85 -3.25
N PRO A 76 6.23 0.40 -2.36
CA PRO A 76 6.63 -0.35 -1.17
C PRO A 76 6.99 -1.79 -1.49
N LYS A 77 7.89 -2.37 -0.69
CA LYS A 77 8.00 -3.83 -0.57
C LYS A 77 6.61 -4.41 -0.26
N HIS A 78 6.39 -5.66 -0.64
CA HIS A 78 5.12 -6.31 -0.34
C HIS A 78 5.32 -7.54 0.51
N GLN A 79 5.11 -7.43 1.83
CA GLN A 79 5.40 -8.51 2.78
C GLN A 79 4.16 -8.92 3.60
N SER A 80 3.21 -8.00 3.81
CA SER A 80 2.18 -8.12 4.83
C SER A 80 0.82 -7.58 4.34
N PHE A 81 -0.21 -7.73 5.14
CA PHE A 81 -1.43 -6.93 5.00
C PHE A 81 -1.23 -5.51 5.57
N TRP A 82 -0.31 -5.37 6.51
CA TRP A 82 0.05 -4.10 7.12
C TRP A 82 0.44 -3.06 6.06
N ASP A 83 1.27 -3.42 5.10
CA ASP A 83 1.74 -2.51 4.04
C ASP A 83 0.62 -2.00 3.11
N ALA A 84 -0.50 -2.73 3.05
CA ALA A 84 -1.65 -2.30 2.27
C ALA A 84 -2.46 -1.17 2.91
N ILE A 85 -2.29 -0.93 4.20
CA ILE A 85 -3.09 0.03 4.97
C ILE A 85 -2.26 1.09 5.71
N ALA A 86 -1.03 0.79 6.08
CA ALA A 86 -0.19 1.64 6.93
C ALA A 86 0.14 3.00 6.30
N PHE A 87 0.15 3.08 4.97
CA PHE A 87 0.53 4.31 4.26
C PHE A 87 -0.65 5.27 4.00
N PHE A 88 -1.91 4.88 4.25
CA PHE A 88 -3.07 5.77 4.06
C PHE A 88 -2.97 7.12 4.76
N PRO A 89 -2.48 7.22 6.01
CA PRO A 89 -2.39 8.51 6.70
C PRO A 89 -1.45 9.52 6.03
N TYR A 90 -0.47 9.05 5.25
CA TYR A 90 0.59 9.85 4.61
C TYR A 90 0.24 10.31 3.18
N LEU A 91 -0.85 9.82 2.61
CA LEU A 91 -1.25 10.09 1.22
C LEU A 91 -2.55 10.90 1.18
N ASP A 92 -2.63 11.88 0.30
CA ASP A 92 -3.83 12.71 0.18
C ASP A 92 -4.94 11.99 -0.56
N ASP A 93 -4.63 11.37 -1.69
CA ASP A 93 -5.56 10.70 -2.58
C ASP A 93 -4.94 9.43 -3.18
N ALA A 94 -4.79 8.41 -2.34
CA ALA A 94 -4.20 7.15 -2.76
C ALA A 94 -4.98 6.48 -3.91
N LEU A 95 -4.26 5.90 -4.84
CA LEU A 95 -4.80 5.16 -5.98
C LEU A 95 -4.24 3.75 -5.98
N TYR A 96 -5.10 2.75 -5.89
CA TYR A 96 -4.70 1.34 -5.92
C TYR A 96 -5.10 0.66 -7.22
N ILE A 97 -4.19 -0.17 -7.71
CA ILE A 97 -4.48 -1.17 -8.74
C ILE A 97 -4.85 -2.46 -8.02
N LEU A 98 -6.08 -2.92 -8.21
CA LEU A 98 -6.61 -4.06 -7.48
C LEU A 98 -7.30 -5.07 -8.41
N LYS A 99 -7.53 -6.28 -7.90
CA LYS A 99 -8.26 -7.28 -8.65
C LYS A 99 -9.70 -6.86 -8.89
N ARG A 100 -10.20 -7.03 -10.13
CA ARG A 100 -11.58 -6.69 -10.50
C ARG A 100 -12.62 -7.39 -9.62
N GLU A 101 -12.37 -8.63 -9.21
CA GLU A 101 -13.29 -9.38 -8.36
C GLU A 101 -13.56 -8.74 -6.99
N LEU A 102 -12.66 -7.89 -6.52
CA LEU A 102 -12.85 -7.14 -5.28
C LEU A 102 -13.98 -6.11 -5.39
N THR A 103 -14.31 -5.66 -6.60
CA THR A 103 -15.44 -4.75 -6.83
C THR A 103 -16.80 -5.43 -6.66
N TRP A 104 -16.84 -6.76 -6.64
CA TRP A 104 -18.06 -7.55 -6.44
C TRP A 104 -18.41 -7.79 -4.97
N ILE A 105 -17.46 -7.53 -4.06
CA ILE A 105 -17.70 -7.69 -2.62
C ILE A 105 -18.65 -6.59 -2.15
N PRO A 106 -19.82 -6.94 -1.57
CA PRO A 106 -20.77 -5.95 -1.05
C PRO A 106 -20.11 -4.95 -0.10
N PHE A 107 -20.53 -3.71 -0.12
CA PHE A 107 -19.95 -2.57 0.59
C PHE A 107 -18.53 -2.25 0.15
N PHE A 108 -17.58 -3.18 0.28
CA PHE A 108 -16.17 -2.96 -0.06
C PHE A 108 -15.99 -2.56 -1.53
N GLY A 109 -16.67 -3.23 -2.45
CA GLY A 109 -16.68 -2.87 -3.88
C GLY A 109 -17.20 -1.46 -4.11
N TRP A 110 -18.28 -1.06 -3.42
CA TRP A 110 -18.83 0.29 -3.54
C TRP A 110 -17.85 1.36 -3.03
N TYR A 111 -17.13 1.07 -1.93
CA TYR A 111 -16.08 1.95 -1.41
C TYR A 111 -14.95 2.13 -2.42
N ILE A 112 -14.47 1.04 -3.02
CA ILE A 112 -13.42 1.06 -4.06
C ILE A 112 -13.88 1.89 -5.27
N MET A 113 -15.11 1.70 -5.72
CA MET A 113 -15.68 2.40 -6.88
C MET A 113 -15.79 3.90 -6.63
N LYS A 114 -16.27 4.31 -5.44
CA LYS A 114 -16.33 5.72 -5.06
C LYS A 114 -14.96 6.38 -5.06
N MET A 115 -13.92 5.67 -4.60
CA MET A 115 -12.54 6.19 -4.61
C MET A 115 -11.88 6.12 -5.99
N ARG A 116 -12.59 5.63 -7.02
CA ARG A 116 -12.06 5.49 -8.38
C ARG A 116 -10.75 4.72 -8.42
N MET A 117 -10.71 3.61 -7.69
CA MET A 117 -9.59 2.67 -7.76
C MET A 117 -9.58 1.98 -9.12
N ILE A 118 -8.44 1.47 -9.55
CA ILE A 118 -8.26 0.85 -10.86
C ILE A 118 -8.43 -0.67 -10.74
N PRO A 119 -9.60 -1.22 -11.09
CA PRO A 119 -9.79 -2.66 -11.12
C PRO A 119 -9.13 -3.24 -12.38
N VAL A 120 -8.35 -4.32 -12.20
CA VAL A 120 -7.65 -4.97 -13.29
C VAL A 120 -8.02 -6.45 -13.40
N ASP A 121 -8.26 -6.89 -14.62
CA ASP A 121 -8.33 -8.30 -14.97
C ASP A 121 -6.91 -8.82 -15.28
N ARG A 122 -6.45 -9.79 -14.52
CA ARG A 122 -5.08 -10.33 -14.66
C ARG A 122 -4.94 -11.39 -15.76
N GLY A 123 -6.02 -11.72 -16.49
CA GLY A 123 -6.03 -12.75 -17.51
C GLY A 123 -5.18 -12.45 -18.75
N SER A 124 -4.99 -11.17 -19.11
CA SER A 124 -4.19 -10.76 -20.28
C SER A 124 -3.16 -9.69 -19.88
N ARG A 125 -1.95 -10.14 -19.51
CA ARG A 125 -0.91 -9.29 -18.88
C ARG A 125 -0.59 -8.00 -19.66
N SER A 126 -0.36 -8.05 -20.97
CA SER A 126 0.04 -6.88 -21.75
C SER A 126 -1.11 -5.88 -21.97
N LYS A 127 -2.30 -6.39 -22.31
CA LYS A 127 -3.50 -5.54 -22.45
C LYS A 127 -3.90 -4.92 -21.12
N ALA A 128 -3.82 -5.68 -20.03
CA ALA A 128 -4.09 -5.20 -18.69
C ALA A 128 -3.15 -4.06 -18.27
N LEU A 129 -1.85 -4.17 -18.57
CA LEU A 129 -0.87 -3.13 -18.24
C LEU A 129 -1.14 -1.82 -18.99
N LYS A 130 -1.41 -1.88 -20.29
CA LYS A 130 -1.79 -0.70 -21.09
C LYS A 130 -3.07 -0.03 -20.55
N ALA A 131 -4.07 -0.81 -20.20
CA ALA A 131 -5.31 -0.30 -19.61
C ALA A 131 -5.07 0.37 -18.25
N VAL A 132 -4.21 -0.22 -17.40
CA VAL A 132 -3.82 0.36 -16.11
C VAL A 132 -3.11 1.69 -16.29
N VAL A 133 -2.13 1.78 -17.20
CA VAL A 133 -1.41 3.03 -17.50
C VAL A 133 -2.39 4.11 -17.96
N ALA A 134 -3.28 3.79 -18.91
CA ALA A 134 -4.27 4.75 -19.43
C ALA A 134 -5.23 5.23 -18.32
N ALA A 135 -5.76 4.31 -17.51
CA ALA A 135 -6.65 4.65 -16.40
C ALA A 135 -5.94 5.48 -15.32
N THR A 136 -4.70 5.14 -14.97
CA THR A 136 -3.90 5.91 -14.01
C THR A 136 -3.64 7.32 -14.52
N ARG A 137 -3.22 7.46 -15.77
CA ARG A 137 -3.01 8.77 -16.40
C ARG A 137 -4.29 9.62 -16.38
N GLN A 138 -5.43 9.02 -16.71
CA GLN A 138 -6.72 9.71 -16.67
C GLN A 138 -7.10 10.19 -15.26
N GLU A 139 -6.87 9.37 -14.24
CA GLU A 139 -7.16 9.74 -12.86
C GLU A 139 -6.20 10.82 -12.34
N MET A 140 -4.91 10.74 -12.65
CA MET A 140 -3.91 11.75 -12.28
C MET A 140 -4.10 13.08 -13.01
N ALA A 141 -4.62 13.06 -14.25
CA ALA A 141 -4.96 14.28 -14.98
C ALA A 141 -6.17 15.03 -14.40
N ARG A 142 -7.05 14.33 -13.67
CA ARG A 142 -8.22 14.94 -13.01
C ARG A 142 -7.85 15.62 -11.70
N ASN A 143 -6.99 14.99 -10.92
CA ASN A 143 -6.50 15.50 -9.64
C ASN A 143 -5.14 14.86 -9.35
N PRO A 144 -4.26 15.52 -8.58
CA PRO A 144 -3.06 14.88 -8.07
C PRO A 144 -3.41 13.62 -7.27
N ARG A 145 -2.77 12.49 -7.59
CA ARG A 145 -3.01 11.20 -6.91
C ARG A 145 -1.72 10.44 -6.69
N GLN A 146 -1.66 9.66 -5.62
CA GLN A 146 -0.52 8.84 -5.25
C GLN A 146 -0.82 7.37 -5.59
N LEU A 147 -0.20 6.88 -6.68
CA LEU A 147 -0.36 5.48 -7.11
C LEU A 147 0.46 4.57 -6.22
N ILE A 148 -0.19 3.63 -5.54
CA ILE A 148 0.50 2.58 -4.79
C ILE A 148 0.63 1.35 -5.69
N ILE A 149 1.86 0.93 -5.93
CA ILE A 149 2.16 -0.30 -6.66
C ILE A 149 3.24 -1.08 -5.93
N TYR A 150 3.01 -2.38 -5.77
CA TYR A 150 3.98 -3.30 -5.19
C TYR A 150 4.84 -3.88 -6.32
N PRO A 151 6.14 -3.51 -6.40
CA PRO A 151 6.98 -3.90 -7.53
C PRO A 151 7.12 -5.42 -7.70
N GLU A 152 7.06 -6.17 -6.60
CA GLU A 152 7.16 -7.63 -6.60
C GLU A 152 5.87 -8.33 -7.09
N GLY A 153 4.73 -7.62 -7.14
CA GLY A 153 3.42 -8.13 -7.57
C GLY A 153 2.81 -9.21 -6.66
N THR A 154 3.51 -9.63 -5.62
CA THR A 154 3.04 -10.59 -4.61
C THR A 154 3.81 -10.39 -3.30
N ARG A 155 3.19 -10.77 -2.17
CA ARG A 155 3.85 -10.71 -0.86
C ARG A 155 4.97 -11.73 -0.77
N ARG A 156 6.16 -11.29 -0.37
CA ARG A 156 7.36 -12.09 -0.13
C ARG A 156 7.81 -11.92 1.32
N PRO A 157 8.40 -12.94 1.95
CA PRO A 157 8.93 -12.78 3.30
C PRO A 157 10.12 -11.81 3.32
N PRO A 158 10.41 -11.16 4.46
CA PRO A 158 11.64 -10.39 4.64
C PRO A 158 12.87 -11.23 4.34
N GLY A 159 13.92 -10.64 3.75
CA GLY A 159 15.15 -11.31 3.34
C GLY A 159 15.01 -12.27 2.15
N ALA A 160 13.83 -12.34 1.50
CA ALA A 160 13.69 -13.12 0.28
C ALA A 160 14.38 -12.41 -0.89
N GLU A 161 15.02 -13.19 -1.77
CA GLU A 161 15.68 -12.68 -2.96
C GLU A 161 14.76 -11.74 -3.76
N PRO A 162 15.22 -10.57 -4.21
CA PRO A 162 14.42 -9.58 -4.92
C PRO A 162 13.79 -10.15 -6.21
N SER A 163 12.52 -9.84 -6.45
CA SER A 163 11.81 -10.29 -7.66
C SER A 163 10.87 -9.22 -8.18
N TYR A 164 11.44 -8.13 -8.66
CA TYR A 164 10.68 -6.98 -9.18
C TYR A 164 10.14 -7.26 -10.57
N LYS A 165 8.92 -6.82 -10.83
CA LYS A 165 8.23 -7.03 -12.11
C LYS A 165 8.35 -5.79 -12.98
N TYR A 166 8.49 -6.01 -14.28
CA TYR A 166 8.66 -4.95 -15.26
C TYR A 166 7.48 -3.95 -15.33
N GLY A 167 6.33 -4.30 -14.77
CA GLY A 167 5.15 -3.43 -14.78
C GLY A 167 5.37 -2.06 -14.14
N ILE A 168 6.26 -1.94 -13.14
CA ILE A 168 6.59 -0.65 -12.54
C ILE A 168 7.40 0.24 -13.47
N VAL A 169 8.29 -0.35 -14.29
CA VAL A 169 9.07 0.37 -15.30
C VAL A 169 8.14 1.03 -16.32
N GLU A 170 7.15 0.28 -16.78
CA GLU A 170 6.17 0.82 -17.73
C GLU A 170 5.34 1.97 -17.14
N LEU A 171 4.89 1.83 -15.89
CA LEU A 171 4.19 2.91 -15.19
C LEU A 171 5.09 4.14 -15.00
N TYR A 172 6.33 3.95 -14.54
CA TYR A 172 7.30 5.02 -14.39
C TYR A 172 7.52 5.78 -15.69
N THR A 173 7.86 5.07 -16.77
CA THR A 173 8.13 5.66 -18.07
C THR A 173 6.92 6.37 -18.66
N GLN A 174 5.74 5.78 -18.53
CA GLN A 174 4.52 6.29 -19.17
C GLN A 174 3.83 7.40 -18.39
N LEU A 175 3.95 7.42 -17.06
CA LEU A 175 3.32 8.45 -16.23
C LEU A 175 4.21 9.70 -16.07
N GLY A 176 5.53 9.55 -16.12
CA GLY A 176 6.47 10.67 -16.02
C GLY A 176 6.41 11.37 -14.65
N VAL A 177 6.11 10.64 -13.58
CA VAL A 177 6.06 11.15 -12.21
C VAL A 177 7.14 10.49 -11.34
N PRO A 178 7.55 11.13 -10.21
CA PRO A 178 8.53 10.54 -9.31
C PRO A 178 8.06 9.20 -8.73
N VAL A 179 9.01 8.33 -8.38
CA VAL A 179 8.76 7.08 -7.67
C VAL A 179 9.39 7.15 -6.30
N VAL A 180 8.62 6.94 -5.25
CA VAL A 180 9.11 6.87 -3.86
C VAL A 180 9.21 5.40 -3.46
N PRO A 181 10.42 4.83 -3.35
CA PRO A 181 10.61 3.50 -2.81
C PRO A 181 10.27 3.48 -1.33
N VAL A 182 9.73 2.36 -0.83
CA VAL A 182 9.48 2.19 0.62
C VAL A 182 10.00 0.86 1.10
N ALA A 183 10.98 0.92 1.99
CA ALA A 183 11.52 -0.22 2.71
C ALA A 183 10.72 -0.48 3.99
N HIS A 184 10.51 -1.74 4.36
CA HIS A 184 9.92 -2.12 5.64
C HIS A 184 10.13 -3.60 5.96
N VAL A 185 9.95 -3.95 7.24
CA VAL A 185 10.11 -5.31 7.77
C VAL A 185 8.81 -5.91 8.32
N ALA A 186 7.66 -5.45 7.83
CA ALA A 186 6.34 -5.83 8.36
C ALA A 186 6.08 -7.35 8.32
N GLY A 187 6.69 -8.07 7.39
CA GLY A 187 6.54 -9.53 7.27
C GLY A 187 7.07 -10.32 8.47
N LEU A 188 7.97 -9.75 9.30
CA LEU A 188 8.44 -10.37 10.55
C LEU A 188 7.30 -10.46 11.58
N TYR A 189 6.46 -9.45 11.64
CA TYR A 189 5.45 -9.30 12.69
C TYR A 189 4.05 -9.68 12.23
N TRP A 190 3.70 -9.41 10.96
CA TRP A 190 2.43 -9.78 10.34
C TRP A 190 2.68 -10.59 9.04
N PRO A 191 3.16 -11.83 9.16
CA PRO A 191 3.53 -12.61 7.99
C PRO A 191 2.33 -12.99 7.12
N ARG A 192 2.58 -13.10 5.82
CA ARG A 192 1.57 -13.47 4.82
C ARG A 192 0.92 -14.81 5.15
N ARG A 193 -0.42 -14.85 5.14
CA ARG A 193 -1.23 -16.08 5.32
C ARG A 193 -0.98 -16.83 6.63
N LYS A 194 -0.36 -16.19 7.63
CA LYS A 194 -0.21 -16.77 8.96
C LYS A 194 -1.24 -16.18 9.90
N PHE A 195 -1.68 -16.99 10.85
CA PHE A 195 -2.60 -16.57 11.92
C PHE A 195 -1.89 -15.71 12.98
N MET A 196 -0.64 -16.04 13.23
CA MET A 196 0.14 -15.45 14.31
C MET A 196 0.51 -13.99 14.02
N ARG A 197 0.47 -13.17 15.08
CA ARG A 197 0.92 -11.79 15.10
C ARG A 197 1.99 -11.66 16.16
N TYR A 198 3.19 -11.27 15.75
CA TYR A 198 4.34 -11.24 16.63
C TYR A 198 4.51 -9.84 17.21
N PRO A 199 4.80 -9.71 18.54
CA PRO A 199 5.05 -8.40 19.14
C PRO A 199 6.40 -7.84 18.68
N GLY A 200 6.53 -6.50 18.68
CA GLY A 200 7.74 -5.79 18.33
C GLY A 200 7.49 -4.48 17.62
N THR A 201 8.44 -4.00 16.82
CA THR A 201 8.34 -2.74 16.11
C THR A 201 8.52 -2.95 14.63
N ILE A 202 7.46 -2.68 13.84
CA ILE A 202 7.55 -2.60 12.39
C ILE A 202 8.21 -1.28 12.04
N LYS A 203 9.44 -1.33 11.55
CA LYS A 203 10.12 -0.18 10.99
C LYS A 203 9.82 -0.08 9.49
N ALA A 204 9.56 1.14 9.03
CA ALA A 204 9.38 1.46 7.61
C ALA A 204 10.01 2.82 7.29
N ARG A 205 10.51 2.96 6.07
CA ARG A 205 11.18 4.18 5.62
C ARG A 205 10.72 4.55 4.21
N PHE A 206 10.19 5.77 4.04
CA PHE A 206 10.06 6.37 2.73
C PHE A 206 11.45 6.84 2.27
N LEU A 207 11.93 6.32 1.17
CA LEU A 207 13.24 6.67 0.63
C LEU A 207 13.14 7.94 -0.24
N PRO A 208 14.28 8.59 -0.55
CA PRO A 208 14.30 9.72 -1.47
C PRO A 208 13.63 9.35 -2.81
N PRO A 209 12.87 10.28 -3.41
CA PRO A 209 12.18 9.99 -4.66
C PRO A 209 13.15 9.81 -5.81
N ILE A 210 12.93 8.78 -6.61
CA ILE A 210 13.60 8.59 -7.89
C ILE A 210 12.92 9.54 -8.90
N PRO A 211 13.64 10.52 -9.48
CA PRO A 211 13.06 11.48 -10.41
C PRO A 211 12.59 10.80 -11.71
N PRO A 212 11.63 11.37 -12.44
CA PRO A 212 11.27 10.87 -13.76
C PRO A 212 12.41 11.13 -14.79
N GLY A 213 12.45 10.31 -15.84
CA GLY A 213 13.34 10.54 -16.98
C GLY A 213 14.60 9.67 -17.03
N LEU A 214 14.87 8.83 -16.02
CA LEU A 214 15.94 7.84 -16.11
C LEU A 214 15.61 6.79 -17.18
N ASP A 215 16.65 6.17 -17.73
CA ASP A 215 16.43 4.99 -18.57
C ASP A 215 15.89 3.81 -17.75
N LYS A 216 15.37 2.81 -18.45
CA LYS A 216 14.63 1.70 -17.81
C LYS A 216 15.51 0.83 -16.93
N GLU A 217 16.75 0.64 -17.30
CA GLU A 217 17.70 -0.21 -16.59
C GLU A 217 18.22 0.52 -15.35
N GLU A 218 18.62 1.79 -15.51
CA GLU A 218 19.04 2.66 -14.41
C GLU A 218 17.93 2.81 -13.36
N PHE A 219 16.69 3.09 -13.79
CA PHE A 219 15.54 3.15 -12.89
C PHE A 219 15.37 1.87 -12.08
N MET A 220 15.41 0.70 -12.75
CA MET A 220 15.21 -0.57 -12.09
C MET A 220 16.34 -0.91 -11.12
N GLN A 221 17.59 -0.68 -11.52
CA GLN A 221 18.77 -0.89 -10.67
C GLN A 221 18.72 -0.02 -9.43
N ARG A 222 18.37 1.26 -9.61
CA ARG A 222 18.24 2.20 -8.51
C ARG A 222 17.09 1.83 -7.57
N LEU A 223 15.89 1.53 -8.09
CA LEU A 223 14.74 1.11 -7.29
C LEU A 223 15.05 -0.12 -6.46
N ILE A 224 15.65 -1.15 -7.06
CA ILE A 224 16.01 -2.38 -6.36
C ILE A 224 17.10 -2.09 -5.33
N GLY A 225 18.21 -1.49 -5.75
CA GLY A 225 19.36 -1.24 -4.88
C GLY A 225 19.01 -0.43 -3.64
N GLU A 226 18.35 0.72 -3.81
CA GLU A 226 17.95 1.58 -2.69
C GLU A 226 16.96 0.87 -1.76
N THR A 227 15.95 0.16 -2.31
CA THR A 227 14.94 -0.52 -1.49
C THR A 227 15.51 -1.69 -0.71
N GLU A 228 16.31 -2.55 -1.36
CA GLU A 228 16.84 -3.74 -0.68
C GLU A 228 17.89 -3.35 0.36
N THR A 229 18.79 -2.40 0.05
CA THR A 229 19.76 -1.88 1.03
C THR A 229 19.05 -1.35 2.28
N ALA A 230 18.01 -0.53 2.10
CA ALA A 230 17.27 0.00 3.23
C ALA A 230 16.49 -1.10 3.99
N CYS A 231 16.01 -2.15 3.30
CA CYS A 231 15.38 -3.29 3.98
C CYS A 231 16.39 -4.07 4.81
N ASP A 232 17.60 -4.29 4.32
CA ASP A 232 18.67 -4.98 5.05
C ASP A 232 19.10 -4.17 6.28
N GLU A 233 19.22 -2.85 6.17
CA GLU A 233 19.45 -1.96 7.32
C GLU A 233 18.36 -2.14 8.39
N LEU A 234 17.08 -2.08 7.98
CA LEU A 234 15.95 -2.22 8.91
C LEU A 234 15.83 -3.62 9.56
N LEU A 235 16.46 -4.64 8.97
CA LEU A 235 16.48 -5.99 9.54
C LEU A 235 17.48 -6.12 10.69
N VAL A 236 18.54 -5.31 10.70
CA VAL A 236 19.60 -5.35 11.72
C VAL A 236 19.45 -4.30 12.81
N GLU A 237 18.62 -3.27 12.59
CA GLU A 237 18.22 -2.26 13.59
C GLU A 237 17.24 -2.84 14.64
#